data_bd81709ea88e9ac66a9ccc8b042673e5
#
_entry.id   bd81709ea88e9ac66a9ccc8b042673e5
#
_cell.length_a   1.000
_cell.length_b   1.000
_cell.length_c   1.000
_cell.angle_alpha   90.00
_cell.angle_beta   90.00
_cell.angle_gamma   90.00
#
_symmetry.space_group_name_H-M   'P 1'
#
loop_
_entity.id
_entity.type
_entity.pdbx_description
1 polymer ?
#
loop_
_entity_poly.entity_id
_entity_poly.type
_entity_poly.pdbx_seq_one_letter_code
_entity_poly.pdbx_strand_id
1 'polypeptide(L)'
;MNTLRFPSRRSVLKMGAASALAAPALIASAAAGTETTIDPATLSDRQRTPLGLYMTPLEAYTALRHAPDIMFVDVRDPIEISFVGHPEGVDKIIPLGIVTHQIEPDSGQYRTVNNPNIVAEFDALLTSRGKTRDDAIIVTCRSGARSALASRRLIRAGYKNVWNLVEGFEGDKDANGVRSVNGWRNAGLPWGYRLEPGVAWVRPG
;
A
#
# COMPACT_ATOMS: atom_id res chain seq x y z
N MET A 1 -21.07 20.55 -10.55
CA MET A 1 -20.28 19.52 -9.85
C MET A 1 -18.83 19.94 -9.89
N ASN A 2 -18.33 20.56 -8.81
CA ASN A 2 -16.94 21.02 -8.70
C ASN A 2 -16.09 19.84 -8.21
N THR A 3 -15.36 19.22 -9.13
CA THR A 3 -14.34 18.22 -8.76
C THR A 3 -13.14 18.98 -8.20
N LEU A 4 -12.97 18.96 -6.89
CA LEU A 4 -11.74 19.39 -6.25
C LEU A 4 -10.61 18.43 -6.72
N ARG A 5 -9.84 18.88 -7.71
CA ARG A 5 -8.60 18.22 -8.10
C ARG A 5 -7.55 18.50 -7.02
N PHE A 6 -7.21 17.51 -6.24
CA PHE A 6 -6.05 17.57 -5.36
C PHE A 6 -4.77 17.47 -6.20
N PRO A 7 -3.73 18.26 -5.94
CA PRO A 7 -2.45 18.14 -6.62
C PRO A 7 -1.83 16.77 -6.28
N SER A 8 -1.33 16.07 -7.29
CA SER A 8 -0.60 14.83 -7.07
C SER A 8 0.64 15.11 -6.20
N ARG A 9 1.05 14.14 -5.38
CA ARG A 9 2.24 14.25 -4.51
C ARG A 9 3.50 14.70 -5.25
N ARG A 10 3.55 14.51 -6.58
CA ARG A 10 4.67 14.89 -7.44
C ARG A 10 4.68 16.35 -7.84
N SER A 11 3.56 17.06 -7.75
CA SER A 11 3.46 18.49 -8.15
C SER A 11 4.06 19.44 -7.13
N VAL A 12 4.26 19.02 -5.89
CA VAL A 12 4.80 19.88 -4.81
C VAL A 12 6.32 20.01 -4.84
N LEU A 13 7.04 19.12 -5.56
CA LEU A 13 8.52 19.08 -5.55
C LEU A 13 9.19 20.00 -6.59
N LYS A 14 8.49 20.85 -7.32
CA LYS A 14 9.07 21.65 -8.40
C LYS A 14 9.28 23.13 -8.08
N MET A 15 9.34 23.55 -6.84
CA MET A 15 9.71 24.96 -6.52
C MET A 15 10.78 25.00 -5.43
N GLY A 16 11.98 25.43 -5.87
CA GLY A 16 12.97 26.04 -5.01
C GLY A 16 14.31 25.32 -4.86
N ALA A 17 15.23 25.52 -5.82
CA ALA A 17 16.65 25.33 -5.56
C ALA A 17 17.15 26.51 -4.71
N ALA A 18 17.46 26.27 -3.45
CA ALA A 18 18.25 27.14 -2.62
C ALA A 18 19.32 26.30 -1.91
N SER A 19 20.57 26.54 -2.29
CA SER A 19 21.73 25.95 -1.65
C SER A 19 21.84 26.40 -0.20
N ALA A 20 21.88 25.46 0.74
CA ALA A 20 22.28 25.69 2.11
C ALA A 20 23.15 24.55 2.63
N LEU A 21 24.25 24.94 3.24
CA LEU A 21 25.34 24.16 3.80
C LEU A 21 24.90 22.99 4.69
N ALA A 22 25.55 21.87 4.50
CA ALA A 22 25.36 20.63 5.24
C ALA A 22 25.76 20.80 6.72
N ALA A 23 24.79 20.67 7.59
CA ALA A 23 25.00 20.21 8.96
C ALA A 23 24.60 18.73 9.00
N PRO A 24 25.30 17.85 9.76
CA PRO A 24 24.86 16.47 9.88
C PRO A 24 23.57 16.45 10.70
N ALA A 25 22.45 16.38 10.01
CA ALA A 25 21.16 16.13 10.64
C ALA A 25 21.19 14.68 11.16
N LEU A 26 21.09 14.55 12.46
CA LEU A 26 20.63 13.32 13.10
C LEU A 26 19.38 12.89 12.34
N ILE A 27 19.48 11.75 11.67
CA ILE A 27 18.33 11.05 11.09
C ILE A 27 17.55 10.51 12.30
N ALA A 28 16.74 11.39 12.90
CA ALA A 28 15.67 10.95 13.78
C ALA A 28 14.70 10.19 12.88
N SER A 29 14.64 8.88 13.09
CA SER A 29 13.69 7.97 12.49
C SER A 29 12.31 8.63 12.40
N ALA A 30 11.77 8.78 11.18
CA ALA A 30 10.43 9.28 10.93
C ALA A 30 9.32 8.30 11.41
N ALA A 31 9.64 7.49 12.41
CA ALA A 31 8.71 6.63 13.13
C ALA A 31 8.10 7.32 14.37
N ALA A 32 8.51 8.56 14.67
CA ALA A 32 7.95 9.31 15.79
C ALA A 32 6.62 9.96 15.36
N GLY A 33 5.49 9.29 15.64
CA GLY A 33 4.19 9.93 15.57
C GLY A 33 3.04 9.14 14.92
N THR A 34 3.24 7.94 14.46
CA THR A 34 2.13 7.11 13.98
C THR A 34 1.72 6.12 15.08
N GLU A 35 1.04 6.63 16.10
CA GLU A 35 0.32 5.74 17.01
C GLU A 35 -0.85 5.13 16.26
N THR A 36 -0.87 3.80 16.16
CA THR A 36 -2.03 3.07 15.63
C THR A 36 -3.10 2.95 16.71
N THR A 37 -4.35 3.16 16.31
CA THR A 37 -5.51 2.88 17.20
C THR A 37 -5.93 1.41 17.18
N ILE A 38 -5.26 0.59 16.37
CA ILE A 38 -5.64 -0.81 16.15
C ILE A 38 -5.06 -1.70 17.24
N ASP A 39 -5.93 -2.35 17.98
CA ASP A 39 -5.56 -3.45 18.88
C ASP A 39 -5.27 -4.72 18.05
N PRO A 40 -4.04 -5.24 18.04
CA PRO A 40 -3.70 -6.46 17.31
C PRO A 40 -4.53 -7.68 17.68
N ALA A 41 -5.10 -7.71 18.90
CA ALA A 41 -5.96 -8.81 19.35
C ALA A 41 -7.28 -8.87 18.57
N THR A 42 -7.75 -7.76 18.03
CA THR A 42 -8.99 -7.69 17.23
C THR A 42 -8.80 -8.16 15.79
N LEU A 43 -7.55 -8.27 15.33
CA LEU A 43 -7.23 -8.68 13.97
C LEU A 43 -7.29 -10.20 13.81
N SER A 44 -7.79 -10.65 12.67
CA SER A 44 -7.69 -12.05 12.27
C SER A 44 -6.22 -12.45 12.06
N ASP A 45 -5.90 -13.73 12.23
CA ASP A 45 -4.53 -14.25 11.98
C ASP A 45 -4.02 -13.95 10.57
N ARG A 46 -4.93 -13.83 9.60
CA ARG A 46 -4.57 -13.46 8.23
C ARG A 46 -4.08 -12.02 8.09
N GLN A 47 -4.51 -11.12 8.98
CA GLN A 47 -4.15 -9.69 8.96
C GLN A 47 -2.94 -9.37 9.84
N ARG A 48 -2.55 -10.27 10.75
CA ARG A 48 -1.42 -10.05 11.67
C ARG A 48 -0.08 -10.14 10.97
N THR A 49 0.85 -9.29 11.40
CA THR A 49 2.24 -9.26 10.93
C THR A 49 3.22 -9.32 12.11
N PRO A 50 4.45 -9.83 11.90
CA PRO A 50 5.43 -9.93 12.99
C PRO A 50 5.86 -8.60 13.61
N LEU A 51 5.82 -7.50 12.83
CA LEU A 51 6.19 -6.16 13.34
C LEU A 51 5.07 -5.51 14.15
N GLY A 52 3.82 -5.99 14.05
CA GLY A 52 2.69 -5.35 14.74
C GLY A 52 2.37 -3.93 14.26
N LEU A 53 2.82 -3.55 13.08
CA LEU A 53 2.59 -2.22 12.49
C LEU A 53 1.34 -2.25 11.64
N TYR A 54 0.30 -1.54 12.08
CA TYR A 54 -1.02 -1.51 11.44
C TYR A 54 -1.51 -0.09 11.28
N MET A 55 -2.32 0.15 10.25
CA MET A 55 -3.01 1.42 10.02
C MET A 55 -4.44 1.16 9.52
N THR A 56 -5.38 1.99 9.98
CA THR A 56 -6.66 2.20 9.31
C THR A 56 -6.44 3.05 8.05
N PRO A 57 -7.40 3.09 7.11
CA PRO A 57 -7.33 3.98 5.94
C PRO A 57 -7.14 5.45 6.31
N LEU A 58 -7.80 5.94 7.35
CA LEU A 58 -7.71 7.33 7.78
C LEU A 58 -6.33 7.67 8.37
N GLU A 59 -5.77 6.77 9.20
CA GLU A 59 -4.41 6.91 9.73
C GLU A 59 -3.38 6.90 8.60
N ALA A 60 -3.50 5.97 7.65
CA ALA A 60 -2.63 5.90 6.49
C ALA A 60 -2.71 7.16 5.63
N TYR A 61 -3.91 7.64 5.34
CA TYR A 61 -4.11 8.89 4.59
C TYR A 61 -3.46 10.09 5.29
N THR A 62 -3.65 10.18 6.62
CA THR A 62 -3.06 11.24 7.44
C THR A 62 -1.53 11.15 7.42
N ALA A 63 -0.96 9.96 7.66
CA ALA A 63 0.48 9.73 7.63
C ALA A 63 1.10 10.10 6.28
N LEU A 64 0.47 9.69 5.18
CA LEU A 64 0.93 9.99 3.82
C LEU A 64 0.91 11.48 3.47
N ARG A 65 0.05 12.27 4.12
CA ARG A 65 0.00 13.73 3.94
C ARG A 65 1.07 14.46 4.74
N HIS A 66 1.37 13.98 5.94
CA HIS A 66 2.36 14.61 6.83
C HIS A 66 3.79 14.14 6.55
N ALA A 67 3.96 12.92 6.06
CA ALA A 67 5.23 12.32 5.70
C ALA A 67 5.18 11.76 4.26
N PRO A 68 5.33 12.62 3.24
CA PRO A 68 5.22 12.24 1.82
C PRO A 68 6.32 11.26 1.37
N ASP A 69 7.33 11.07 2.20
CA ASP A 69 8.40 10.09 1.98
C ASP A 69 8.01 8.64 2.29
N ILE A 70 6.90 8.40 2.98
CA ILE A 70 6.38 7.06 3.20
C ILE A 70 5.94 6.47 1.86
N MET A 71 6.45 5.29 1.52
CA MET A 71 6.04 4.58 0.31
C MET A 71 4.66 3.96 0.51
N PHE A 72 3.78 4.11 -0.49
CA PHE A 72 2.45 3.51 -0.46
C PHE A 72 2.29 2.54 -1.64
N VAL A 73 2.16 1.24 -1.36
CA VAL A 73 2.16 0.18 -2.37
C VAL A 73 0.87 -0.64 -2.29
N ASP A 74 0.21 -0.81 -3.44
CA ASP A 74 -0.95 -1.70 -3.58
C ASP A 74 -0.50 -3.05 -4.15
N VAL A 75 -0.81 -4.14 -3.44
CA VAL A 75 -0.40 -5.50 -3.82
C VAL A 75 -1.52 -6.31 -4.48
N ARG A 76 -2.56 -5.64 -4.96
CA ARG A 76 -3.63 -6.29 -5.72
C ARG A 76 -3.21 -6.58 -7.16
N ASP A 77 -3.96 -7.49 -7.79
CA ASP A 77 -3.85 -7.77 -9.22
C ASP A 77 -4.18 -6.51 -10.05
N PRO A 78 -3.45 -6.20 -11.13
CA PRO A 78 -3.77 -5.11 -12.05
C PRO A 78 -5.22 -5.12 -12.56
N ILE A 79 -5.84 -6.30 -12.68
CA ILE A 79 -7.23 -6.41 -13.11
C ILE A 79 -8.19 -5.81 -12.05
N GLU A 80 -7.89 -5.98 -10.76
CA GLU A 80 -8.67 -5.35 -9.69
C GLU A 80 -8.53 -3.82 -9.74
N ILE A 81 -7.35 -3.32 -10.03
CA ILE A 81 -7.09 -1.88 -10.18
C ILE A 81 -7.93 -1.29 -11.31
N SER A 82 -8.02 -2.00 -12.42
CA SER A 82 -8.76 -1.54 -13.61
C SER A 82 -10.27 -1.48 -13.39
N PHE A 83 -10.85 -2.45 -12.65
CA PHE A 83 -12.31 -2.57 -12.51
C PHE A 83 -12.86 -2.07 -11.17
N VAL A 84 -12.03 -2.02 -10.13
CA VAL A 84 -12.44 -1.62 -8.78
C VAL A 84 -11.88 -0.24 -8.40
N GLY A 85 -10.80 0.20 -9.06
CA GLY A 85 -10.08 1.42 -8.73
C GLY A 85 -8.99 1.21 -7.66
N HIS A 86 -8.31 2.28 -7.29
CA HIS A 86 -7.21 2.26 -6.30
C HIS A 86 -7.17 3.56 -5.50
N PRO A 87 -6.53 3.58 -4.30
CA PRO A 87 -6.28 4.82 -3.57
C PRO A 87 -5.46 5.80 -4.40
N GLU A 88 -5.80 7.09 -4.37
CA GLU A 88 -4.91 8.12 -4.90
C GLU A 88 -3.63 8.20 -4.07
N GLY A 89 -2.50 8.49 -4.74
CA GLY A 89 -1.20 8.61 -4.08
C GLY A 89 -0.46 7.28 -3.87
N VAL A 90 -0.94 6.17 -4.42
CA VAL A 90 -0.17 4.93 -4.52
C VAL A 90 1.08 5.18 -5.37
N ASP A 91 2.25 4.81 -4.86
CA ASP A 91 3.55 4.97 -5.56
C ASP A 91 3.78 3.87 -6.59
N LYS A 92 3.29 2.65 -6.31
CA LYS A 92 3.45 1.51 -7.20
C LYS A 92 2.38 0.44 -6.95
N ILE A 93 1.97 -0.22 -8.03
CA ILE A 93 1.28 -1.51 -7.97
C ILE A 93 2.34 -2.59 -8.05
N ILE A 94 2.39 -3.48 -7.05
CA ILE A 94 3.28 -4.67 -7.04
C ILE A 94 2.44 -5.86 -6.59
N PRO A 95 1.87 -6.63 -7.52
CA PRO A 95 0.91 -7.66 -7.16
C PRO A 95 1.56 -8.79 -6.35
N LEU A 96 0.89 -9.21 -5.27
CA LEU A 96 1.26 -10.40 -4.52
C LEU A 96 1.08 -11.67 -5.35
N GLY A 97 0.11 -11.65 -6.23
CA GLY A 97 -0.20 -12.72 -7.15
C GLY A 97 -1.10 -12.25 -8.29
N ILE A 98 -1.08 -12.99 -9.37
CA ILE A 98 -1.78 -12.71 -10.61
C ILE A 98 -2.85 -13.77 -10.84
N VAL A 99 -4.06 -13.34 -11.13
CA VAL A 99 -5.19 -14.20 -11.53
C VAL A 99 -4.90 -14.78 -12.91
N THR A 100 -5.17 -16.07 -13.07
CA THR A 100 -5.00 -16.78 -14.34
C THR A 100 -6.37 -17.07 -14.98
N HIS A 101 -6.37 -17.65 -16.18
CA HIS A 101 -7.60 -18.13 -16.84
C HIS A 101 -7.99 -19.56 -16.44
N GLN A 102 -7.29 -20.15 -15.46
CA GLN A 102 -7.58 -21.48 -14.96
C GLN A 102 -8.50 -21.39 -13.74
N ILE A 103 -9.47 -22.31 -13.65
CA ILE A 103 -10.36 -22.41 -12.50
C ILE A 103 -9.73 -23.37 -11.48
N GLU A 104 -9.76 -22.97 -10.21
CA GLU A 104 -9.42 -23.84 -9.08
C GLU A 104 -10.61 -24.73 -8.78
N PRO A 105 -10.51 -26.06 -8.95
CA PRO A 105 -11.66 -26.95 -8.87
C PRO A 105 -12.41 -26.90 -7.54
N ASP A 106 -11.68 -26.79 -6.43
CA ASP A 106 -12.26 -26.83 -5.09
C ASP A 106 -13.03 -25.56 -4.72
N SER A 107 -12.63 -24.42 -5.24
CA SER A 107 -13.23 -23.13 -4.90
C SER A 107 -14.16 -22.56 -5.97
N GLY A 108 -14.08 -23.08 -7.20
CA GLY A 108 -14.80 -22.52 -8.36
C GLY A 108 -14.33 -21.12 -8.75
N GLN A 109 -13.17 -20.65 -8.22
CA GLN A 109 -12.61 -19.34 -8.52
C GLN A 109 -11.44 -19.44 -9.50
N TYR A 110 -11.13 -18.35 -10.16
CA TYR A 110 -9.90 -18.29 -10.97
C TYR A 110 -8.66 -18.47 -10.08
N ARG A 111 -7.76 -19.33 -10.54
CA ARG A 111 -6.50 -19.62 -9.86
C ARG A 111 -5.62 -18.37 -9.83
N THR A 112 -5.01 -18.13 -8.67
CA THR A 112 -4.02 -17.06 -8.50
C THR A 112 -2.62 -17.67 -8.39
N VAL A 113 -1.70 -17.21 -9.23
CA VAL A 113 -0.29 -17.59 -9.17
C VAL A 113 0.48 -16.50 -8.41
N ASN A 114 1.23 -16.90 -7.39
CA ASN A 114 2.06 -16.00 -6.61
C ASN A 114 3.10 -15.30 -7.50
N ASN A 115 3.37 -14.02 -7.21
CA ASN A 115 4.49 -13.30 -7.78
C ASN A 115 5.79 -13.74 -7.07
N PRO A 116 6.70 -14.47 -7.72
CA PRO A 116 7.95 -14.90 -7.11
C PRO A 116 8.94 -13.74 -6.90
N ASN A 117 8.79 -12.66 -7.65
CA ASN A 117 9.70 -11.53 -7.68
C ASN A 117 9.28 -10.38 -6.75
N ILE A 118 8.23 -10.56 -5.93
CA ILE A 118 7.65 -9.48 -5.15
C ILE A 118 8.71 -8.73 -4.31
N VAL A 119 9.63 -9.42 -3.65
CA VAL A 119 10.67 -8.79 -2.83
C VAL A 119 11.64 -7.98 -3.71
N ALA A 120 12.07 -8.54 -4.83
CA ALA A 120 12.98 -7.85 -5.76
C ALA A 120 12.30 -6.60 -6.38
N GLU A 121 11.01 -6.65 -6.66
CA GLU A 121 10.25 -5.50 -7.16
C GLU A 121 10.11 -4.38 -6.11
N PHE A 122 9.94 -4.74 -4.83
CA PHE A 122 9.98 -3.77 -3.73
C PHE A 122 11.39 -3.18 -3.56
N ASP A 123 12.45 -3.98 -3.62
CA ASP A 123 13.84 -3.50 -3.58
C ASP A 123 14.14 -2.53 -4.73
N ALA A 124 13.69 -2.85 -5.94
CA ALA A 124 13.86 -1.97 -7.09
C ALA A 124 13.10 -0.65 -6.91
N LEU A 125 11.88 -0.68 -6.35
CA LEU A 125 11.13 0.51 -6.03
C LEU A 125 11.86 1.39 -5.00
N LEU A 126 12.32 0.82 -3.90
CA LEU A 126 13.09 1.54 -2.88
C LEU A 126 14.34 2.18 -3.48
N THR A 127 15.13 1.40 -4.21
CA THR A 127 16.36 1.87 -4.87
C THR A 127 16.07 3.04 -5.82
N SER A 128 15.00 2.97 -6.60
CA SER A 128 14.58 4.05 -7.51
C SER A 128 14.21 5.36 -6.82
N ARG A 129 13.97 5.29 -5.50
CA ARG A 129 13.59 6.42 -4.64
C ARG A 129 14.71 6.81 -3.66
N GLY A 130 15.90 6.21 -3.76
CA GLY A 130 17.00 6.42 -2.83
C GLY A 130 16.70 5.94 -1.40
N LYS A 131 15.81 4.95 -1.27
CA LYS A 131 15.35 4.39 0.01
C LYS A 131 15.94 3.01 0.27
N THR A 132 15.82 2.56 1.50
CA THR A 132 16.33 1.29 2.01
C THR A 132 15.20 0.47 2.63
N ARG A 133 15.50 -0.73 3.07
CA ARG A 133 14.55 -1.61 3.78
C ARG A 133 14.21 -1.12 5.20
N ASP A 134 14.87 -0.08 5.69
CA ASP A 134 14.58 0.56 6.97
C ASP A 134 13.51 1.66 6.85
N ASP A 135 13.26 2.13 5.63
CA ASP A 135 12.29 3.17 5.35
C ASP A 135 10.84 2.67 5.47
N ALA A 136 9.94 3.58 5.82
CA ALA A 136 8.53 3.25 6.03
C ALA A 136 7.80 2.93 4.72
N ILE A 137 7.08 1.81 4.72
CA ILE A 137 6.21 1.38 3.61
C ILE A 137 4.84 1.03 4.17
N ILE A 138 3.79 1.60 3.59
CA ILE A 138 2.40 1.18 3.81
C ILE A 138 2.01 0.25 2.67
N VAL A 139 1.52 -0.93 3.01
CA VAL A 139 1.06 -1.93 2.04
C VAL A 139 -0.44 -2.09 2.13
N THR A 140 -1.14 -1.92 1.01
CA THR A 140 -2.59 -2.12 0.91
C THR A 140 -2.95 -3.26 -0.02
N CYS A 141 -4.14 -3.80 0.20
CA CYS A 141 -4.79 -4.73 -0.71
C CYS A 141 -6.32 -4.51 -0.68
N ARG A 142 -7.12 -5.54 -0.87
CA ARG A 142 -8.57 -5.45 -0.85
C ARG A 142 -9.15 -5.23 0.56
N SER A 143 -8.68 -6.02 1.58
CA SER A 143 -9.22 -6.05 2.95
C SER A 143 -8.18 -6.48 4.00
N GLY A 144 -6.90 -6.15 3.80
CA GLY A 144 -5.83 -6.33 4.78
C GLY A 144 -5.12 -7.70 4.80
N ALA A 145 -5.71 -8.78 4.27
CA ALA A 145 -5.11 -10.12 4.38
C ALA A 145 -3.93 -10.36 3.41
N ARG A 146 -4.06 -9.94 2.15
CA ARG A 146 -3.00 -10.05 1.15
C ARG A 146 -1.84 -9.10 1.44
N SER A 147 -2.14 -7.87 1.88
CA SER A 147 -1.12 -6.91 2.31
C SER A 147 -0.35 -7.42 3.53
N ALA A 148 -1.01 -8.07 4.51
CA ALA A 148 -0.31 -8.74 5.60
C ALA A 148 0.58 -9.89 5.13
N LEU A 149 0.14 -10.68 4.13
CA LEU A 149 0.98 -11.75 3.56
C LEU A 149 2.20 -11.18 2.82
N ALA A 150 2.02 -10.10 2.05
CA ALA A 150 3.12 -9.37 1.42
C ALA A 150 4.07 -8.81 2.49
N SER A 151 3.55 -8.12 3.52
CA SER A 151 4.34 -7.61 4.64
C SER A 151 5.16 -8.71 5.31
N ARG A 152 4.59 -9.89 5.58
CA ARG A 152 5.32 -11.03 6.15
C ARG A 152 6.48 -11.49 5.25
N ARG A 153 6.35 -11.43 3.92
CA ARG A 153 7.43 -11.74 2.98
C ARG A 153 8.54 -10.70 3.02
N LEU A 154 8.17 -9.42 3.04
CA LEU A 154 9.11 -8.30 3.14
C LEU A 154 9.87 -8.33 4.47
N ILE A 155 9.19 -8.53 5.58
CA ILE A 155 9.80 -8.63 6.92
C ILE A 155 10.80 -9.78 6.96
N ARG A 156 10.47 -10.96 6.41
CA ARG A 156 11.43 -12.08 6.29
C ARG A 156 12.64 -11.75 5.41
N ALA A 157 12.48 -10.85 4.46
CA ALA A 157 13.58 -10.34 3.62
C ALA A 157 14.38 -9.24 4.30
N GLY A 158 14.07 -8.85 5.54
CA GLY A 158 14.82 -7.86 6.33
C GLY A 158 14.28 -6.44 6.27
N TYR A 159 13.06 -6.22 5.79
CA TYR A 159 12.36 -4.93 5.90
C TYR A 159 11.97 -4.67 7.36
N LYS A 160 12.22 -3.46 7.87
CA LYS A 160 12.05 -3.14 9.29
C LYS A 160 10.85 -2.23 9.60
N ASN A 161 10.24 -1.62 8.59
CA ASN A 161 9.21 -0.62 8.79
C ASN A 161 8.07 -0.80 7.79
N VAL A 162 7.36 -1.94 7.88
CA VAL A 162 6.28 -2.33 6.97
C VAL A 162 4.94 -2.30 7.69
N TRP A 163 4.07 -1.39 7.28
CA TRP A 163 2.74 -1.16 7.82
C TRP A 163 1.69 -1.88 6.99
N ASN A 164 0.83 -2.65 7.63
CA ASN A 164 -0.33 -3.26 6.99
C ASN A 164 -1.54 -2.35 7.11
N LEU A 165 -2.13 -1.92 5.98
CA LEU A 165 -3.42 -1.23 5.95
C LEU A 165 -4.52 -2.30 6.12
N VAL A 166 -4.99 -2.48 7.35
CA VAL A 166 -5.77 -3.66 7.78
C VAL A 166 -7.15 -3.78 7.15
N GLU A 167 -7.78 -2.67 6.78
CA GLU A 167 -9.08 -2.67 6.10
C GLU A 167 -8.92 -2.71 4.57
N GLY A 168 -7.75 -2.35 4.06
CA GLY A 168 -7.46 -2.30 2.63
C GLY A 168 -8.28 -1.26 1.87
N PHE A 169 -8.46 -1.49 0.57
CA PHE A 169 -9.16 -0.56 -0.31
C PHE A 169 -10.69 -0.66 -0.22
N GLU A 170 -11.25 -1.89 -0.25
CA GLU A 170 -12.70 -2.12 -0.27
C GLU A 170 -13.28 -2.47 1.10
N GLY A 171 -12.46 -2.90 2.05
CA GLY A 171 -12.89 -3.25 3.39
C GLY A 171 -13.55 -4.63 3.54
N ASP A 172 -14.26 -4.77 4.63
CA ASP A 172 -14.97 -5.98 5.01
C ASP A 172 -16.36 -6.06 4.39
N LYS A 173 -16.89 -7.28 4.34
CA LYS A 173 -18.24 -7.55 3.84
C LYS A 173 -19.27 -7.31 4.93
N ASP A 174 -20.40 -6.75 4.54
CA ASP A 174 -21.61 -6.71 5.35
C ASP A 174 -22.34 -8.08 5.37
N ALA A 175 -23.50 -8.13 6.01
CA ALA A 175 -24.33 -9.32 6.12
C ALA A 175 -24.84 -9.85 4.77
N ASN A 176 -24.89 -9.00 3.74
CA ASN A 176 -25.29 -9.35 2.37
C ASN A 176 -24.10 -9.77 1.49
N GLY A 177 -22.88 -9.78 2.04
CA GLY A 177 -21.67 -10.12 1.31
C GLY A 177 -21.08 -8.97 0.49
N VAL A 178 -21.62 -7.75 0.61
CA VAL A 178 -21.15 -6.55 -0.06
C VAL A 178 -20.05 -5.88 0.76
N ARG A 179 -18.99 -5.38 0.12
CA ARG A 179 -17.91 -4.68 0.80
C ARG A 179 -18.30 -3.22 1.05
N SER A 180 -18.90 -2.98 2.20
CA SER A 180 -19.49 -1.69 2.58
C SER A 180 -19.21 -1.27 4.03
N VAL A 181 -18.49 -2.11 4.81
CA VAL A 181 -18.32 -1.88 6.25
C VAL A 181 -17.25 -0.84 6.55
N ASN A 182 -16.08 -0.96 5.94
CA ASN A 182 -14.91 -0.13 6.18
C ASN A 182 -14.02 -0.10 4.90
N GLY A 183 -12.76 0.32 5.01
CA GLY A 183 -11.83 0.38 3.89
C GLY A 183 -11.70 1.78 3.28
N TRP A 184 -10.63 2.00 2.53
CA TRP A 184 -10.25 3.30 1.97
C TRP A 184 -11.39 3.98 1.20
N ARG A 185 -12.02 3.23 0.27
CA ARG A 185 -13.10 3.74 -0.57
C ARG A 185 -14.35 4.10 0.24
N ASN A 186 -14.74 3.23 1.16
CA ASN A 186 -15.94 3.43 1.99
C ASN A 186 -15.74 4.53 3.05
N ALA A 187 -14.50 4.80 3.45
CA ALA A 187 -14.14 5.95 4.30
C ALA A 187 -14.21 7.30 3.55
N GLY A 188 -14.58 7.29 2.25
CA GLY A 188 -14.68 8.51 1.44
C GLY A 188 -13.34 9.17 1.11
N LEU A 189 -12.23 8.44 1.27
CA LEU A 189 -10.89 8.94 0.96
C LEU A 189 -10.66 9.00 -0.55
N PRO A 190 -9.74 9.84 -1.06
CA PRO A 190 -9.51 10.00 -2.50
C PRO A 190 -9.09 8.71 -3.18
N TRP A 191 -9.77 8.36 -4.27
CA TRP A 191 -9.51 7.18 -5.08
C TRP A 191 -9.96 7.38 -6.53
N GLY A 192 -9.46 6.55 -7.43
CA GLY A 192 -9.82 6.61 -8.84
C GLY A 192 -9.40 5.37 -9.62
N TYR A 193 -9.53 5.44 -10.94
CA TYR A 193 -9.16 4.36 -11.87
C TYR A 193 -7.90 4.68 -12.67
N ARG A 194 -7.54 5.97 -12.75
CA ARG A 194 -6.41 6.41 -13.56
C ARG A 194 -5.10 6.24 -12.81
N LEU A 195 -4.19 5.46 -13.38
CA LEU A 195 -2.82 5.33 -12.90
C LEU A 195 -1.94 6.47 -13.44
N GLU A 196 -1.14 7.05 -12.56
CA GLU A 196 -0.06 7.96 -12.98
C GLU A 196 1.09 7.18 -13.66
N PRO A 197 1.86 7.82 -14.55
CA PRO A 197 3.00 7.18 -15.19
C PRO A 197 3.98 6.58 -14.16
N GLY A 198 4.37 5.33 -14.36
CA GLY A 198 5.29 4.60 -13.48
C GLY A 198 4.64 3.93 -12.28
N VAL A 199 3.35 4.18 -11.99
CA VAL A 199 2.61 3.49 -10.92
C VAL A 199 2.19 2.08 -11.33
N ALA A 200 1.80 1.91 -12.59
CA ALA A 200 1.34 0.63 -13.10
C ALA A 200 2.42 -0.46 -12.97
N TRP A 201 1.98 -1.66 -12.58
CA TRP A 201 2.82 -2.84 -12.69
C TRP A 201 2.91 -3.29 -14.15
N VAL A 202 4.12 -3.55 -14.57
CA VAL A 202 4.41 -4.14 -15.89
C VAL A 202 5.05 -5.50 -15.62
N ARG A 203 4.48 -6.54 -16.22
CA ARG A 203 5.00 -7.89 -16.06
C ARG A 203 6.46 -7.93 -16.51
N PRO A 204 7.40 -8.40 -15.67
CA PRO A 204 8.76 -8.65 -16.14
C PRO A 204 8.74 -9.64 -17.30
N GLY A 205 9.51 -9.35 -18.36
CA GLY A 205 9.65 -10.22 -19.51
C GLY A 205 10.36 -11.53 -19.22
#